data_ee68be2feca3379f41d661caca7c2d35
#
_entry.id   ee68be2feca3379f41d661caca7c2d35
#
_cell.length_a   1.000
_cell.length_b   1.000
_cell.length_c   1.000
_cell.angle_alpha   90.00
_cell.angle_beta   90.00
_cell.angle_gamma   90.00
#
_symmetry.space_group_name_H-M   'P 1'
#
loop_
_entity.id
_entity.type
_entity.pdbx_description
1 polymer ?
#
loop_
_entity_poly.entity_id
_entity_poly.type
_entity_poly.pdbx_seq_one_letter_code
_entity_poly.pdbx_strand_id
1 'polypeptide(L)'
;MKKYALLCALLALHAGASFAKDWKEIRMASEGAYPPFNLTTADGSMAGFDIDIGNALCEEMKAKCSWVKQEWDGMIPALVSRKFDAIIASMSITDERKTKVDFTDKYYASPLALIAKKGSELRPDLELLKGKKVGVQRGTVSDNFATRYWDGKGLQIVRYAKQDEAYLDLRAGRLDAAFVDYLEAYGGFLTKPEGEGYDVAGDRLFGRNAEEKAVIGEGIGIAVRKRDKELTEKLNQALAAIRANGKYEAIQKKYFPMDIYGN
;
A
#
# COMPACT_ATOMS: atom_id res chain seq x y z
N MET A 1 -26.29 67.55 -4.45
CA MET A 1 -26.54 66.12 -4.41
C MET A 1 -25.78 65.41 -5.53
N LYS A 2 -24.45 65.34 -5.50
CA LYS A 2 -23.60 64.64 -6.51
C LYS A 2 -22.19 64.36 -5.92
N LYS A 3 -22.06 63.71 -4.76
CA LYS A 3 -20.72 63.40 -4.14
C LYS A 3 -20.64 62.04 -3.46
N TYR A 4 -21.56 61.08 -3.66
CA TYR A 4 -21.51 59.76 -3.01
C TYR A 4 -21.52 58.57 -3.94
N ALA A 5 -21.21 58.73 -5.25
CA ALA A 5 -21.29 57.67 -6.26
C ALA A 5 -19.91 57.06 -6.64
N LEU A 6 -18.80 57.34 -5.94
CA LEU A 6 -17.46 56.91 -6.36
C LEU A 6 -16.72 56.04 -5.32
N LEU A 7 -17.40 55.52 -4.30
CA LEU A 7 -16.73 54.72 -3.25
C LEU A 7 -17.10 53.23 -3.22
N CYS A 8 -17.91 52.72 -4.17
CA CYS A 8 -18.35 51.31 -4.20
C CYS A 8 -17.68 50.43 -5.26
N ALA A 9 -16.69 50.93 -6.01
CA ALA A 9 -16.08 50.20 -7.13
C ALA A 9 -14.70 49.55 -6.85
N LEU A 10 -14.24 49.54 -5.60
CA LEU A 10 -12.86 49.06 -5.25
C LEU A 10 -12.83 47.80 -4.37
N LEU A 11 -13.96 47.10 -4.21
CA LEU A 11 -14.06 45.93 -3.30
C LEU A 11 -14.29 44.57 -4.02
N ALA A 12 -14.05 44.47 -5.31
CA ALA A 12 -14.39 43.27 -6.07
C ALA A 12 -13.24 42.69 -6.90
N LEU A 13 -12.00 42.62 -6.39
CA LEU A 13 -10.91 41.92 -7.08
C LEU A 13 -9.89 41.28 -6.10
N HIS A 14 -10.37 40.69 -5.03
CA HIS A 14 -9.61 39.63 -4.35
C HIS A 14 -10.18 38.28 -4.79
N ALA A 15 -10.14 38.00 -6.09
CA ALA A 15 -10.13 36.62 -6.57
C ALA A 15 -8.87 36.01 -5.97
N GLY A 16 -9.03 35.25 -4.88
CA GLY A 16 -7.92 34.53 -4.26
C GLY A 16 -7.25 33.67 -5.32
N ALA A 17 -6.08 34.11 -5.77
CA ALA A 17 -5.18 33.24 -6.50
C ALA A 17 -4.90 32.07 -5.55
N SER A 18 -5.60 30.97 -5.77
CA SER A 18 -5.24 29.68 -5.21
C SER A 18 -3.86 29.40 -5.78
N PHE A 19 -2.81 29.75 -5.03
CA PHE A 19 -1.46 29.37 -5.41
C PHE A 19 -1.44 27.84 -5.44
N ALA A 20 -1.52 27.27 -6.65
CA ALA A 20 -1.23 25.88 -6.86
C ALA A 20 0.10 25.57 -6.19
N LYS A 21 0.14 24.60 -5.28
CA LYS A 21 1.37 24.23 -4.60
C LYS A 21 2.35 23.73 -5.64
N ASP A 22 3.49 24.41 -5.76
CA ASP A 22 4.56 23.94 -6.63
C ASP A 22 5.19 22.70 -6.02
N TRP A 23 4.84 21.52 -6.56
CA TRP A 23 5.30 20.21 -6.10
C TRP A 23 6.74 19.92 -6.52
N LYS A 24 7.65 20.88 -6.32
CA LYS A 24 9.11 20.71 -6.53
C LYS A 24 9.76 19.86 -5.43
N GLU A 25 9.17 19.80 -4.26
CA GLU A 25 9.62 18.95 -3.15
C GLU A 25 8.44 18.14 -2.64
N ILE A 26 8.64 16.81 -2.54
CA ILE A 26 7.61 15.86 -2.11
C ILE A 26 8.22 14.95 -1.04
N ARG A 27 7.56 14.89 0.12
CA ARG A 27 7.90 13.95 1.18
C ARG A 27 7.06 12.69 0.98
N MET A 28 7.70 11.58 0.67
CA MET A 28 7.07 10.28 0.53
C MET A 28 7.27 9.47 1.79
N ALA A 29 6.23 8.78 2.24
CA ALA A 29 6.32 7.89 3.40
C ALA A 29 6.20 6.43 2.98
N SER A 30 7.00 5.59 3.66
CA SER A 30 6.94 4.15 3.56
C SER A 30 7.19 3.51 4.92
N GLU A 31 6.83 2.23 5.08
CA GLU A 31 7.00 1.52 6.35
C GLU A 31 8.46 1.11 6.57
N GLY A 32 9.13 0.66 5.52
CA GLY A 32 10.50 0.15 5.60
C GLY A 32 10.62 -1.22 6.29
N ALA A 33 9.53 -2.01 6.29
CA ALA A 33 9.44 -3.33 6.92
C ALA A 33 8.56 -4.31 6.11
N TYR A 34 8.44 -4.12 4.79
CA TYR A 34 7.60 -4.92 3.88
C TYR A 34 8.37 -5.31 2.61
N PRO A 35 9.41 -6.17 2.73
CA PRO A 35 10.22 -6.61 1.59
C PRO A 35 9.39 -7.48 0.62
N PRO A 36 9.66 -7.43 -0.70
CA PRO A 36 10.71 -6.66 -1.38
C PRO A 36 10.25 -5.25 -1.77
N PHE A 37 9.06 -4.80 -1.33
CA PHE A 37 8.47 -3.53 -1.72
C PHE A 37 9.15 -2.34 -1.04
N ASN A 38 9.30 -2.41 0.28
CA ASN A 38 9.97 -1.38 1.04
C ASN A 38 10.67 -2.00 2.27
N LEU A 39 11.94 -1.70 2.44
CA LEU A 39 12.76 -2.17 3.55
C LEU A 39 13.73 -1.08 4.00
N THR A 40 14.16 -1.17 5.25
CA THR A 40 15.23 -0.35 5.80
C THR A 40 16.54 -1.11 5.64
N THR A 41 17.51 -0.51 4.96
CA THR A 41 18.84 -1.07 4.75
C THR A 41 19.72 -0.90 5.99
N ALA A 42 20.88 -1.54 6.03
CA ALA A 42 21.78 -1.50 7.18
C ALA A 42 22.31 -0.10 7.52
N ASP A 43 22.39 0.80 6.53
CA ASP A 43 22.77 2.20 6.70
C ASP A 43 21.60 3.11 7.09
N GLY A 44 20.40 2.54 7.28
CA GLY A 44 19.20 3.25 7.66
C GLY A 44 18.44 3.88 6.49
N SER A 45 18.93 3.75 5.26
CA SER A 45 18.18 4.21 4.07
C SER A 45 17.02 3.27 3.75
N MET A 46 16.11 3.72 2.88
CA MET A 46 15.03 2.89 2.38
C MET A 46 15.34 2.34 0.98
N ALA A 47 14.97 1.10 0.73
CA ALA A 47 15.11 0.43 -0.56
C ALA A 47 13.87 -0.43 -0.85
N GLY A 48 13.75 -0.93 -2.08
CA GLY A 48 12.68 -1.82 -2.52
C GLY A 48 11.89 -1.27 -3.70
N PHE A 49 10.93 -2.06 -4.16
CA PHE A 49 10.13 -1.73 -5.34
C PHE A 49 9.38 -0.41 -5.20
N ASP A 50 8.72 -0.17 -4.06
CA ASP A 50 7.99 1.07 -3.78
C ASP A 50 8.93 2.30 -3.83
N ILE A 51 10.15 2.13 -3.29
CA ILE A 51 11.15 3.19 -3.24
C ILE A 51 11.67 3.51 -4.64
N ASP A 52 11.99 2.49 -5.42
CA ASP A 52 12.46 2.66 -6.80
C ASP A 52 11.36 3.28 -7.69
N ILE A 53 10.11 2.86 -7.54
CA ILE A 53 8.97 3.49 -8.25
C ILE A 53 8.81 4.94 -7.81
N GLY A 54 8.79 5.23 -6.50
CA GLY A 54 8.66 6.60 -5.99
C GLY A 54 9.77 7.52 -6.51
N ASN A 55 11.01 7.05 -6.51
CA ASN A 55 12.15 7.81 -7.06
C ASN A 55 12.00 8.06 -8.57
N ALA A 56 11.54 7.05 -9.33
CA ALA A 56 11.30 7.19 -10.77
C ALA A 56 10.19 8.20 -11.09
N LEU A 57 9.11 8.21 -10.28
CA LEU A 57 8.04 9.22 -10.40
C LEU A 57 8.57 10.63 -10.13
N CYS A 58 9.39 10.79 -9.09
CA CYS A 58 9.97 12.09 -8.75
C CYS A 58 10.92 12.61 -9.83
N GLU A 59 11.72 11.72 -10.41
CA GLU A 59 12.58 12.06 -11.54
C GLU A 59 11.77 12.53 -12.76
N GLU A 60 10.68 11.80 -13.10
CA GLU A 60 9.79 12.16 -14.21
C GLU A 60 9.11 13.52 -13.97
N MET A 61 8.67 13.77 -12.73
CA MET A 61 8.07 15.05 -12.32
C MET A 61 9.09 16.18 -12.17
N LYS A 62 10.39 15.92 -12.28
CA LYS A 62 11.48 16.85 -11.96
C LYS A 62 11.35 17.44 -10.55
N ALA A 63 10.88 16.63 -9.61
CA ALA A 63 10.71 16.98 -8.21
C ALA A 63 11.81 16.35 -7.35
N LYS A 64 12.18 17.04 -6.27
CA LYS A 64 13.04 16.49 -5.23
C LYS A 64 12.20 15.70 -4.25
N CYS A 65 12.46 14.41 -4.12
CA CYS A 65 11.78 13.59 -3.14
C CYS A 65 12.65 13.28 -1.92
N SER A 66 12.01 13.18 -0.77
CA SER A 66 12.60 12.71 0.46
C SER A 66 11.74 11.63 1.06
N TRP A 67 12.36 10.68 1.76
CA TRP A 67 11.67 9.55 2.34
C TRP A 67 11.49 9.73 3.85
N VAL A 68 10.28 9.40 4.33
CA VAL A 68 9.91 9.43 5.74
C VAL A 68 9.52 8.00 6.14
N LYS A 69 10.21 7.44 7.12
CA LYS A 69 9.80 6.17 7.72
C LYS A 69 8.61 6.41 8.64
N GLN A 70 7.54 5.64 8.45
CA GLN A 70 6.33 5.73 9.25
C GLN A 70 5.75 4.34 9.46
N GLU A 71 5.55 3.95 10.71
CA GLU A 71 4.88 2.69 11.05
C GLU A 71 3.47 2.63 10.42
N TRP A 72 3.09 1.43 9.97
CA TRP A 72 1.88 1.20 9.16
C TRP A 72 0.60 1.77 9.80
N ASP A 73 0.34 1.47 11.07
CA ASP A 73 -0.88 1.89 11.78
C ASP A 73 -1.09 3.42 11.79
N GLY A 74 -0.01 4.17 11.70
CA GLY A 74 -0.03 5.64 11.75
C GLY A 74 -0.02 6.34 10.39
N MET A 75 0.07 5.62 9.26
CA MET A 75 0.33 6.24 7.95
C MET A 75 -0.76 7.20 7.51
N ILE A 76 -2.02 6.76 7.45
CA ILE A 76 -3.12 7.63 7.00
C ILE A 76 -3.32 8.83 7.94
N PRO A 77 -3.38 8.67 9.27
CA PRO A 77 -3.42 9.80 10.20
C PRO A 77 -2.26 10.80 10.02
N ALA A 78 -1.04 10.31 9.82
CA ALA A 78 0.14 11.15 9.62
C ALA A 78 0.09 11.92 8.28
N LEU A 79 -0.39 11.29 7.19
CA LEU A 79 -0.64 11.95 5.90
C LEU A 79 -1.66 13.08 6.04
N VAL A 80 -2.80 12.80 6.69
CA VAL A 80 -3.86 13.81 6.94
C VAL A 80 -3.32 14.96 7.78
N SER A 81 -2.47 14.67 8.77
CA SER A 81 -1.80 15.65 9.62
C SER A 81 -0.58 16.34 8.98
N ARG A 82 -0.33 16.13 7.66
CA ARG A 82 0.73 16.79 6.88
C ARG A 82 2.16 16.46 7.32
N LYS A 83 2.41 15.32 7.95
CA LYS A 83 3.78 14.90 8.26
C LYS A 83 4.59 14.60 7.00
N PHE A 84 3.92 14.15 5.94
CA PHE A 84 4.43 13.92 4.59
C PHE A 84 3.34 14.20 3.56
N ASP A 85 3.64 14.03 2.27
CA ASP A 85 2.76 14.47 1.19
C ASP A 85 2.11 13.29 0.44
N ALA A 86 2.77 12.13 0.41
CA ALA A 86 2.27 10.91 -0.21
C ALA A 86 2.69 9.66 0.59
N ILE A 87 1.90 8.59 0.50
CA ILE A 87 2.23 7.25 1.01
C ILE A 87 2.48 6.35 -0.20
N ILE A 88 3.67 5.77 -0.28
CA ILE A 88 4.00 4.69 -1.21
C ILE A 88 4.58 3.53 -0.40
N ALA A 89 3.70 2.60 -0.01
CA ALA A 89 3.94 1.57 0.99
C ALA A 89 3.01 0.36 0.78
N SER A 90 2.87 -0.09 -0.46
CA SER A 90 2.03 -1.25 -0.79
C SER A 90 0.57 -1.09 -0.30
N MET A 91 0.03 0.13 -0.33
CA MET A 91 -1.29 0.42 0.22
C MET A 91 -2.40 0.12 -0.79
N SER A 92 -3.27 -0.85 -0.49
CA SER A 92 -4.42 -1.21 -1.33
C SER A 92 -5.43 -0.06 -1.42
N ILE A 93 -5.94 0.16 -2.62
CA ILE A 93 -6.99 1.14 -2.95
C ILE A 93 -8.33 0.53 -2.53
N THR A 94 -8.80 0.82 -1.31
CA THR A 94 -10.11 0.34 -0.81
C THR A 94 -11.09 1.48 -0.61
N ASP A 95 -12.39 1.17 -0.68
CA ASP A 95 -13.44 2.17 -0.45
C ASP A 95 -13.36 2.79 0.94
N GLU A 96 -13.02 1.99 1.96
CA GLU A 96 -12.81 2.51 3.32
C GLU A 96 -11.70 3.58 3.33
N ARG A 97 -10.54 3.29 2.74
CA ARG A 97 -9.42 4.22 2.69
C ARG A 97 -9.73 5.45 1.84
N LYS A 98 -10.48 5.28 0.73
CA LYS A 98 -10.98 6.39 -0.11
C LYS A 98 -11.87 7.36 0.66
N THR A 99 -12.47 6.96 1.79
CA THR A 99 -13.20 7.93 2.64
C THR A 99 -12.28 8.96 3.30
N LYS A 100 -11.02 8.62 3.56
CA LYS A 100 -10.04 9.44 4.33
C LYS A 100 -8.99 10.10 3.44
N VAL A 101 -8.57 9.44 2.39
CA VAL A 101 -7.49 9.87 1.48
C VAL A 101 -7.93 9.69 0.03
N ASP A 102 -7.15 10.24 -0.91
CA ASP A 102 -7.26 10.00 -2.34
C ASP A 102 -6.13 9.08 -2.79
N PHE A 103 -6.25 8.47 -3.96
CA PHE A 103 -5.26 7.55 -4.50
C PHE A 103 -4.93 7.89 -5.95
N THR A 104 -3.72 7.55 -6.36
CA THR A 104 -3.37 7.44 -7.77
C THR A 104 -4.07 6.23 -8.41
N ASP A 105 -3.92 6.11 -9.72
CA ASP A 105 -4.10 4.82 -10.38
C ASP A 105 -3.21 3.77 -9.71
N LYS A 106 -3.58 2.48 -9.85
CA LYS A 106 -2.74 1.40 -9.31
C LYS A 106 -1.36 1.42 -9.96
N TYR A 107 -0.32 1.10 -9.20
CA TYR A 107 1.01 0.84 -9.74
C TYR A 107 1.40 -0.65 -9.71
N TYR A 108 0.65 -1.49 -9.01
CA TYR A 108 0.62 -2.95 -9.14
C TYR A 108 -0.65 -3.54 -8.52
N ALA A 109 -0.83 -4.86 -8.65
CA ALA A 109 -1.91 -5.60 -8.00
C ALA A 109 -1.37 -6.89 -7.37
N SER A 110 -1.88 -7.23 -6.21
CA SER A 110 -1.54 -8.47 -5.50
C SER A 110 -2.81 -9.12 -4.94
N PRO A 111 -3.03 -10.43 -5.15
CA PRO A 111 -4.05 -11.16 -4.41
C PRO A 111 -3.60 -11.42 -2.98
N LEU A 112 -4.54 -11.74 -2.10
CA LEU A 112 -4.23 -12.28 -0.78
C LEU A 112 -3.90 -13.78 -0.87
N ALA A 113 -3.03 -14.26 0.01
CA ALA A 113 -2.63 -15.65 0.10
C ALA A 113 -2.54 -16.11 1.56
N LEU A 114 -2.92 -17.35 1.79
CA LEU A 114 -2.65 -18.06 3.04
C LEU A 114 -1.31 -18.78 2.89
N ILE A 115 -0.38 -18.56 3.79
CA ILE A 115 0.95 -19.17 3.81
C ILE A 115 1.01 -20.16 4.96
N ALA A 116 1.32 -21.41 4.67
CA ALA A 116 1.42 -22.47 5.67
C ALA A 116 2.57 -23.45 5.32
N LYS A 117 2.84 -24.42 6.19
CA LYS A 117 3.82 -25.47 5.91
C LYS A 117 3.44 -26.24 4.63
N LYS A 118 4.45 -26.58 3.83
CA LYS A 118 4.28 -27.43 2.64
C LYS A 118 3.55 -28.73 3.01
N GLY A 119 2.60 -29.15 2.17
CA GLY A 119 1.76 -30.30 2.43
C GLY A 119 0.64 -30.07 3.45
N SER A 120 0.46 -28.86 3.93
CA SER A 120 -0.70 -28.49 4.75
C SER A 120 -1.99 -28.60 3.94
N GLU A 121 -3.04 -29.13 4.56
CA GLU A 121 -4.40 -29.19 3.98
C GLU A 121 -5.16 -27.86 4.17
N LEU A 122 -4.56 -26.87 4.84
CA LEU A 122 -5.17 -25.57 5.06
C LEU A 122 -5.45 -24.85 3.74
N ARG A 123 -6.53 -24.10 3.73
CA ARG A 123 -6.94 -23.22 2.62
C ARG A 123 -7.59 -21.98 3.23
N PRO A 124 -7.76 -20.88 2.49
CA PRO A 124 -8.52 -19.72 2.95
C PRO A 124 -10.03 -20.00 2.96
N ASP A 125 -10.40 -21.08 3.66
CA ASP A 125 -11.75 -21.58 3.86
C ASP A 125 -12.00 -21.73 5.36
N LEU A 126 -13.15 -21.21 5.82
CA LEU A 126 -13.47 -21.12 7.24
C LEU A 126 -13.50 -22.50 7.93
N GLU A 127 -14.05 -23.52 7.26
CA GLU A 127 -14.16 -24.86 7.86
C GLU A 127 -12.78 -25.49 8.10
N LEU A 128 -11.83 -25.27 7.20
CA LEU A 128 -10.46 -25.77 7.32
C LEU A 128 -9.60 -24.92 8.28
N LEU A 129 -10.02 -23.69 8.59
CA LEU A 129 -9.33 -22.79 9.51
C LEU A 129 -9.87 -22.87 10.95
N LYS A 130 -10.94 -23.62 11.22
CA LYS A 130 -11.46 -23.79 12.59
C LYS A 130 -10.38 -24.35 13.53
N GLY A 131 -10.26 -23.78 14.71
CA GLY A 131 -9.26 -24.14 15.71
C GLY A 131 -7.83 -23.71 15.38
N LYS A 132 -7.61 -23.03 14.25
CA LYS A 132 -6.28 -22.61 13.79
C LYS A 132 -5.95 -21.18 14.22
N LYS A 133 -4.65 -20.91 14.34
CA LYS A 133 -4.10 -19.57 14.59
C LYS A 133 -3.55 -19.01 13.29
N VAL A 134 -4.15 -17.91 12.82
CA VAL A 134 -3.77 -17.24 11.58
C VAL A 134 -3.20 -15.87 11.92
N GLY A 135 -1.93 -15.63 11.53
CA GLY A 135 -1.25 -14.36 11.70
C GLY A 135 -1.56 -13.39 10.58
N VAL A 136 -1.76 -12.12 10.94
CA VAL A 136 -1.95 -11.01 9.99
C VAL A 136 -1.21 -9.77 10.49
N GLN A 137 -0.77 -8.90 9.58
CA GLN A 137 -0.36 -7.56 9.97
C GLN A 137 -1.61 -6.71 10.20
N ARG A 138 -1.69 -6.06 11.36
CA ARG A 138 -2.82 -5.25 11.80
C ARG A 138 -3.11 -4.10 10.83
N GLY A 139 -4.41 -3.84 10.56
CA GLY A 139 -4.87 -2.73 9.73
C GLY A 139 -4.58 -2.89 8.23
N THR A 140 -4.10 -4.06 7.79
CA THR A 140 -3.96 -4.40 6.38
C THR A 140 -5.29 -4.92 5.80
N VAL A 141 -5.35 -5.11 4.49
CA VAL A 141 -6.54 -5.72 3.86
C VAL A 141 -6.69 -7.19 4.25
N SER A 142 -5.61 -7.90 4.55
CA SER A 142 -5.67 -9.26 5.07
C SER A 142 -6.28 -9.30 6.48
N ASP A 143 -5.93 -8.37 7.38
CA ASP A 143 -6.58 -8.24 8.68
C ASP A 143 -8.07 -7.88 8.54
N ASN A 144 -8.39 -6.91 7.70
CA ASN A 144 -9.78 -6.49 7.47
C ASN A 144 -10.63 -7.64 6.87
N PHE A 145 -10.05 -8.40 5.93
CA PHE A 145 -10.71 -9.58 5.37
C PHE A 145 -10.92 -10.66 6.43
N ALA A 146 -9.86 -11.01 7.17
CA ALA A 146 -9.94 -12.00 8.25
C ALA A 146 -10.95 -11.59 9.33
N THR A 147 -10.94 -10.31 9.73
CA THR A 147 -11.89 -9.76 10.70
C THR A 147 -13.33 -9.88 10.21
N ARG A 148 -13.59 -9.51 8.96
CA ARG A 148 -14.96 -9.50 8.41
C ARG A 148 -15.51 -10.90 8.20
N TYR A 149 -14.69 -11.83 7.71
CA TYR A 149 -15.17 -13.12 7.24
C TYR A 149 -14.87 -14.28 8.19
N TRP A 150 -13.86 -14.17 9.06
CA TRP A 150 -13.38 -15.28 9.88
C TRP A 150 -13.46 -15.03 11.39
N ASP A 151 -13.44 -13.77 11.86
CA ASP A 151 -13.42 -13.46 13.30
C ASP A 151 -14.69 -13.96 14.01
N GLY A 152 -14.50 -14.50 15.22
CA GLY A 152 -15.58 -15.09 15.99
C GLY A 152 -16.14 -16.42 15.45
N LYS A 153 -15.56 -16.99 14.37
CA LYS A 153 -16.05 -18.22 13.72
C LYS A 153 -15.19 -19.46 13.98
N GLY A 154 -14.49 -19.47 15.10
CA GLY A 154 -13.78 -20.65 15.59
C GLY A 154 -12.31 -20.74 15.21
N LEU A 155 -11.72 -19.74 14.54
CA LEU A 155 -10.28 -19.57 14.42
C LEU A 155 -9.80 -18.43 15.29
N GLN A 156 -8.49 -18.38 15.56
CA GLN A 156 -7.85 -17.29 16.27
C GLN A 156 -7.04 -16.43 15.28
N ILE A 157 -7.43 -15.15 15.13
CA ILE A 157 -6.65 -14.17 14.36
C ILE A 157 -5.63 -13.52 15.30
N VAL A 158 -4.34 -13.67 14.98
CA VAL A 158 -3.23 -13.08 15.74
C VAL A 158 -2.68 -11.89 14.95
N ARG A 159 -2.75 -10.69 15.54
CA ARG A 159 -2.41 -9.43 14.89
C ARG A 159 -1.04 -8.94 15.31
N TYR A 160 -0.17 -8.67 14.33
CA TYR A 160 1.19 -8.18 14.52
C TYR A 160 1.32 -6.74 14.05
N ALA A 161 2.31 -6.01 14.56
CA ALA A 161 2.62 -4.67 14.08
C ALA A 161 3.26 -4.72 12.68
N LYS A 162 4.06 -5.76 12.42
CA LYS A 162 4.78 -5.97 11.15
C LYS A 162 4.56 -7.38 10.63
N GLN A 163 4.64 -7.53 9.29
CA GLN A 163 4.44 -8.83 8.66
C GLN A 163 5.54 -9.84 9.00
N ASP A 164 6.79 -9.41 9.14
CA ASP A 164 7.92 -10.28 9.52
C ASP A 164 7.75 -10.92 10.90
N GLU A 165 7.11 -10.24 11.85
CA GLU A 165 6.76 -10.81 13.16
C GLU A 165 5.82 -12.01 13.03
N ALA A 166 4.84 -11.95 12.10
CA ALA A 166 3.95 -13.08 11.81
C ALA A 166 4.73 -14.27 11.22
N TYR A 167 5.71 -14.03 10.34
CA TYR A 167 6.55 -15.09 9.81
C TYR A 167 7.48 -15.70 10.87
N LEU A 168 8.00 -14.91 11.80
CA LEU A 168 8.77 -15.43 12.93
C LEU A 168 7.94 -16.39 13.78
N ASP A 169 6.68 -16.04 14.06
CA ASP A 169 5.77 -16.87 14.84
C ASP A 169 5.28 -18.10 14.05
N LEU A 170 5.09 -17.97 12.74
CA LEU A 170 4.78 -19.10 11.87
C LEU A 170 5.93 -20.12 11.86
N ARG A 171 7.18 -19.67 11.70
CA ARG A 171 8.36 -20.53 11.73
C ARG A 171 8.58 -21.19 13.09
N ALA A 172 8.27 -20.49 14.15
CA ALA A 172 8.35 -21.02 15.52
C ALA A 172 7.20 -21.99 15.88
N GLY A 173 6.25 -22.22 14.96
CA GLY A 173 5.09 -23.09 15.19
C GLY A 173 4.05 -22.51 16.16
N ARG A 174 4.10 -21.19 16.41
CA ARG A 174 3.10 -20.47 17.21
C ARG A 174 1.86 -20.10 16.42
N LEU A 175 1.97 -20.09 15.08
CA LEU A 175 0.89 -19.95 14.12
C LEU A 175 0.78 -21.20 13.24
N ASP A 176 -0.44 -21.48 12.79
CA ASP A 176 -0.71 -22.51 11.78
C ASP A 176 -0.54 -21.96 10.36
N ALA A 177 -0.85 -20.67 10.15
CA ALA A 177 -0.69 -19.97 8.87
C ALA A 177 -0.48 -18.47 9.08
N ALA A 178 0.03 -17.79 8.03
CA ALA A 178 0.01 -16.33 7.89
C ALA A 178 -0.88 -15.96 6.69
N PHE A 179 -1.65 -14.88 6.79
CA PHE A 179 -2.52 -14.41 5.71
C PHE A 179 -2.09 -13.00 5.29
N VAL A 180 -1.69 -12.84 4.02
CA VAL A 180 -0.91 -11.67 3.56
C VAL A 180 -1.08 -11.46 2.06
N ASP A 181 -0.56 -10.34 1.53
CA ASP A 181 -0.40 -10.14 0.09
C ASP A 181 0.55 -11.18 -0.50
N TYR A 182 0.12 -11.85 -1.57
CA TYR A 182 0.89 -12.91 -2.21
C TYR A 182 2.27 -12.46 -2.69
N LEU A 183 2.38 -11.28 -3.30
CA LEU A 183 3.65 -10.82 -3.86
C LEU A 183 4.67 -10.46 -2.76
N GLU A 184 4.21 -9.99 -1.61
CA GLU A 184 5.07 -9.83 -0.43
C GLU A 184 5.55 -11.18 0.07
N ALA A 185 4.61 -12.14 0.29
CA ALA A 185 4.99 -13.48 0.70
C ALA A 185 5.97 -14.14 -0.28
N TYR A 186 5.73 -14.00 -1.59
CA TYR A 186 6.60 -14.54 -2.62
C TYR A 186 8.01 -13.96 -2.52
N GLY A 187 8.17 -12.65 -2.60
CA GLY A 187 9.48 -12.00 -2.67
C GLY A 187 10.14 -11.79 -1.32
N GLY A 188 9.36 -11.63 -0.24
CA GLY A 188 9.85 -11.36 1.10
C GLY A 188 10.10 -12.60 1.96
N PHE A 189 9.42 -13.72 1.67
CA PHE A 189 9.48 -14.92 2.50
C PHE A 189 9.69 -16.21 1.70
N LEU A 190 8.78 -16.59 0.80
CA LEU A 190 8.77 -17.92 0.16
C LEU A 190 10.01 -18.22 -0.70
N THR A 191 10.61 -17.20 -1.30
CA THR A 191 11.85 -17.32 -2.10
C THR A 191 13.13 -17.12 -1.28
N LYS A 192 13.00 -16.97 0.05
CA LYS A 192 14.12 -16.81 0.98
C LYS A 192 14.38 -18.11 1.74
N PRO A 193 15.59 -18.28 2.29
CA PRO A 193 15.90 -19.45 3.14
C PRO A 193 14.91 -19.62 4.30
N GLU A 194 14.43 -18.52 4.85
CA GLU A 194 13.47 -18.49 5.96
C GLU A 194 12.10 -19.08 5.57
N GLY A 195 11.74 -19.05 4.31
CA GLY A 195 10.51 -19.62 3.74
C GLY A 195 10.63 -21.06 3.30
N GLU A 196 11.82 -21.69 3.40
CA GLU A 196 11.98 -23.10 3.07
C GLU A 196 11.06 -23.96 3.95
N GLY A 197 10.27 -24.84 3.30
CA GLY A 197 9.27 -25.65 4.00
C GLY A 197 7.88 -25.01 4.09
N TYR A 198 7.68 -23.80 3.55
CA TYR A 198 6.38 -23.13 3.45
C TYR A 198 5.94 -22.94 2.00
N ASP A 199 4.65 -22.79 1.78
CA ASP A 199 4.06 -22.52 0.46
C ASP A 199 2.70 -21.83 0.61
N VAL A 200 2.14 -21.43 -0.53
CA VAL A 200 0.76 -20.97 -0.61
C VAL A 200 -0.19 -22.13 -0.32
N ALA A 201 -1.05 -21.98 0.67
CA ALA A 201 -2.03 -22.97 1.08
C ALA A 201 -3.39 -22.67 0.44
N GLY A 202 -3.74 -23.42 -0.59
CA GLY A 202 -4.95 -23.23 -1.39
C GLY A 202 -4.87 -22.12 -2.42
N ASP A 203 -6.03 -21.62 -2.83
CA ASP A 203 -6.13 -20.60 -3.87
C ASP A 203 -5.81 -19.19 -3.34
N ARG A 204 -5.22 -18.36 -4.20
CA ARG A 204 -5.06 -16.94 -3.96
C ARG A 204 -6.39 -16.21 -4.10
N LEU A 205 -6.65 -15.23 -3.24
CA LEU A 205 -7.92 -14.50 -3.21
C LEU A 205 -7.81 -13.16 -3.94
N PHE A 206 -8.55 -13.03 -5.03
CA PHE A 206 -8.71 -11.80 -5.81
C PHE A 206 -10.04 -11.08 -5.50
N GLY A 207 -10.82 -11.60 -4.54
CA GLY A 207 -12.21 -11.23 -4.30
C GLY A 207 -13.17 -12.02 -5.20
N ARG A 208 -13.92 -12.94 -4.59
CA ARG A 208 -14.87 -13.86 -5.28
C ARG A 208 -16.16 -13.14 -5.69
N ASN A 209 -16.49 -12.07 -4.99
CA ASN A 209 -17.69 -11.27 -5.20
C ASN A 209 -17.41 -9.78 -4.96
N ALA A 210 -18.40 -8.91 -5.19
CA ALA A 210 -18.26 -7.47 -5.05
C ALA A 210 -17.87 -7.04 -3.62
N GLU A 211 -18.40 -7.72 -2.58
CA GLU A 211 -18.11 -7.39 -1.19
C GLU A 211 -16.66 -7.70 -0.81
N GLU A 212 -16.14 -8.85 -1.24
CA GLU A 212 -14.75 -9.21 -1.03
C GLU A 212 -13.80 -8.28 -1.80
N LYS A 213 -14.16 -7.95 -3.06
CA LYS A 213 -13.41 -6.96 -3.85
C LYS A 213 -13.34 -5.60 -3.17
N ALA A 214 -14.43 -5.15 -2.56
CA ALA A 214 -14.45 -3.88 -1.81
C ALA A 214 -13.50 -3.89 -0.60
N VAL A 215 -13.30 -5.06 0.03
CA VAL A 215 -12.35 -5.22 1.14
C VAL A 215 -10.91 -5.34 0.65
N ILE A 216 -10.65 -6.14 -0.38
CA ILE A 216 -9.30 -6.39 -0.93
C ILE A 216 -8.80 -5.15 -1.68
N GLY A 217 -9.70 -4.45 -2.40
CA GLY A 217 -9.40 -3.25 -3.17
C GLY A 217 -9.13 -3.52 -4.66
N GLU A 218 -8.87 -2.44 -5.39
CA GLU A 218 -8.73 -2.42 -6.86
C GLU A 218 -7.27 -2.54 -7.32
N GLY A 219 -6.36 -2.81 -6.42
CA GLY A 219 -4.92 -2.80 -6.63
C GLY A 219 -4.22 -1.90 -5.60
N ILE A 220 -2.96 -1.64 -5.81
CA ILE A 220 -2.09 -0.89 -4.90
C ILE A 220 -1.81 0.48 -5.50
N GLY A 221 -2.08 1.55 -4.75
CA GLY A 221 -1.91 2.93 -5.20
C GLY A 221 -1.13 3.79 -4.22
N ILE A 222 -0.74 4.97 -4.68
CA ILE A 222 -0.08 5.98 -3.86
C ILE A 222 -1.17 6.84 -3.22
N ALA A 223 -1.21 6.88 -1.88
CA ALA A 223 -2.21 7.66 -1.19
C ALA A 223 -1.75 9.10 -1.00
N VAL A 224 -2.64 10.06 -1.23
CA VAL A 224 -2.46 11.49 -1.05
C VAL A 224 -3.64 12.09 -0.28
N ARG A 225 -3.51 13.31 0.23
CA ARG A 225 -4.65 14.00 0.87
C ARG A 225 -5.70 14.38 -0.18
N LYS A 226 -6.97 14.22 0.13
CA LYS A 226 -8.10 14.54 -0.77
C LYS A 226 -8.08 15.94 -1.40
N ARG A 227 -7.44 16.90 -0.72
CA ARG A 227 -7.31 18.27 -1.24
C ARG A 227 -6.14 18.46 -2.20
N ASP A 228 -5.19 17.54 -2.21
CA ASP A 228 -3.94 17.64 -2.98
C ASP A 228 -4.13 16.94 -4.36
N LYS A 229 -5.28 17.17 -5.02
CA LYS A 229 -5.66 16.55 -6.31
C LYS A 229 -4.63 16.76 -7.41
N GLU A 230 -4.00 17.93 -7.44
CA GLU A 230 -2.94 18.22 -8.39
C GLU A 230 -1.74 17.28 -8.22
N LEU A 231 -1.41 16.88 -6.97
CA LEU A 231 -0.35 15.89 -6.74
C LEU A 231 -0.77 14.51 -7.27
N THR A 232 -2.02 14.10 -7.05
CA THR A 232 -2.55 12.85 -7.61
C THR A 232 -2.43 12.83 -9.13
N GLU A 233 -2.83 13.91 -9.80
CA GLU A 233 -2.76 14.03 -11.26
C GLU A 233 -1.31 13.98 -11.78
N LYS A 234 -0.39 14.69 -11.13
CA LYS A 234 1.04 14.67 -11.47
C LYS A 234 1.66 13.28 -11.28
N LEU A 235 1.33 12.60 -10.18
CA LEU A 235 1.79 11.23 -9.93
C LEU A 235 1.24 10.25 -10.96
N ASN A 236 -0.04 10.37 -11.37
CA ASN A 236 -0.64 9.55 -12.43
C ASN A 236 0.02 9.79 -13.79
N GLN A 237 0.28 11.05 -14.15
CA GLN A 237 1.00 11.39 -15.38
C GLN A 237 2.40 10.79 -15.37
N ALA A 238 3.13 10.91 -14.26
CA ALA A 238 4.46 10.33 -14.11
C ALA A 238 4.42 8.79 -14.18
N LEU A 239 3.42 8.16 -13.54
CA LEU A 239 3.22 6.72 -13.60
C LEU A 239 2.98 6.23 -15.03
N ALA A 240 2.10 6.92 -15.77
CA ALA A 240 1.87 6.63 -17.18
C ALA A 240 3.14 6.78 -18.02
N ALA A 241 3.93 7.84 -17.77
CA ALA A 241 5.17 8.10 -18.49
C ALA A 241 6.24 7.02 -18.23
N ILE A 242 6.49 6.64 -16.96
CA ILE A 242 7.48 5.60 -16.65
C ILE A 242 7.06 4.22 -17.16
N ARG A 243 5.76 3.96 -17.31
CA ARG A 243 5.25 2.74 -17.96
C ARG A 243 5.48 2.79 -19.47
N ALA A 244 5.18 3.91 -20.12
CA ALA A 244 5.32 4.06 -21.55
C ALA A 244 6.79 4.02 -22.02
N ASN A 245 7.73 4.56 -21.24
CA ASN A 245 9.15 4.59 -21.58
C ASN A 245 9.94 3.34 -21.11
N GLY A 246 9.28 2.33 -20.52
CA GLY A 246 9.89 1.08 -20.07
C GLY A 246 10.62 1.14 -18.73
N LYS A 247 10.68 2.31 -18.06
CA LYS A 247 11.35 2.46 -16.76
C LYS A 247 10.64 1.62 -15.68
N TYR A 248 9.30 1.58 -15.68
CA TYR A 248 8.51 0.75 -14.78
C TYR A 248 8.89 -0.74 -14.93
N GLU A 249 8.91 -1.26 -16.14
CA GLU A 249 9.26 -2.65 -16.43
C GLU A 249 10.70 -2.98 -15.98
N ALA A 250 11.64 -2.08 -16.23
CA ALA A 250 13.03 -2.26 -15.80
C ALA A 250 13.16 -2.33 -14.28
N ILE A 251 12.38 -1.52 -13.52
CA ILE A 251 12.33 -1.57 -12.07
C ILE A 251 11.66 -2.88 -11.62
N GLN A 252 10.50 -3.23 -12.19
CA GLN A 252 9.77 -4.45 -11.83
C GLN A 252 10.65 -5.70 -11.94
N LYS A 253 11.40 -5.85 -13.03
CA LYS A 253 12.28 -7.01 -13.28
C LYS A 253 13.40 -7.20 -12.24
N LYS A 254 13.76 -6.17 -11.47
CA LYS A 254 14.73 -6.30 -10.36
C LYS A 254 14.15 -7.11 -9.19
N TYR A 255 12.84 -7.08 -9.02
CA TYR A 255 12.14 -7.63 -7.85
C TYR A 255 11.27 -8.83 -8.16
N PHE A 256 10.68 -8.86 -9.37
CA PHE A 256 9.70 -9.86 -9.77
C PHE A 256 9.95 -10.37 -11.18
N PRO A 257 10.01 -11.71 -11.38
CA PRO A 257 10.20 -12.32 -12.71
C PRO A 257 8.91 -12.29 -13.55
N MET A 258 7.75 -11.95 -12.95
CA MET A 258 6.45 -11.89 -13.60
C MET A 258 5.93 -10.45 -13.67
N ASP A 259 4.98 -10.20 -14.58
CA ASP A 259 4.23 -8.94 -14.55
C ASP A 259 3.34 -8.86 -13.31
N ILE A 260 3.49 -7.79 -12.54
CA ILE A 260 2.72 -7.53 -11.32
C ILE A 260 1.74 -6.36 -11.48
N TYR A 261 1.78 -5.66 -12.62
CA TYR A 261 0.81 -4.59 -12.85
C TYR A 261 -0.61 -5.15 -12.96
N GLY A 262 -0.72 -6.31 -13.59
CA GLY A 262 -2.00 -6.98 -13.86
C GLY A 262 -2.86 -6.22 -14.89
N ASN A 263 -3.80 -6.91 -15.50
CA ASN A 263 -4.78 -6.34 -16.45
C ASN A 263 -5.89 -5.58 -15.71
#